data_89918f7d629ba533e6e9d3e47e92dada
#
_entry.id   89918f7d629ba533e6e9d3e47e92dada
#
_cell.length_a   1.000
_cell.length_b   1.000
_cell.length_c   1.000
_cell.angle_alpha   90.00
_cell.angle_beta   90.00
_cell.angle_gamma   90.00
#
_symmetry.space_group_name_H-M   'P 1'
#
loop_
_entity.id
_entity.type
_entity.pdbx_description
1 polymer ?
#
loop_
_entity_poly.entity_id
_entity_poly.type
_entity_poly.pdbx_seq_one_letter_code
_entity_poly.pdbx_strand_id
1 'polypeptide(L)'
;VMVDGPSGILSVSRLVRPRYEASRRRLIWDNGAVATLFSSEDPDSLRGPQFDAAWCDELAKWKNPQETWDMLQFGLRLGDNPRQVVTTTPRAVPLLKALLTDRTVSMTHMRTAENAGNLAEGFMQTIARRYAGTRLGRQELDGELVEERPGALWSRDRIEQCFEENPPPLARIVVAVDPPASSGKASDACGIVVAGIDAEGVGHVLADESMTMAKPHQWARRAIALYHTHEADAIVAEVNQGGEMVAAEDPSVPVLKRRASRGKWLRAEPVAALYEQGRVRHAGRFPALEDEMCDFAPEGLSSGRSPDRLDALVWALGELMLGADHKPRIRRFG
;
A
#
# COMPACT_ATOMS: atom_id res chain seq x y z
N VAL A 1 13.11 11.45 23.52
CA VAL A 1 11.86 11.91 22.89
C VAL A 1 10.79 12.08 23.98
N MET A 2 10.35 11.03 24.70
CA MET A 2 9.25 11.11 25.68
C MET A 2 9.48 12.12 26.83
N VAL A 3 10.71 12.28 27.31
CA VAL A 3 11.04 13.16 28.46
C VAL A 3 11.50 14.53 27.99
N ASP A 4 12.57 14.54 27.19
CA ASP A 4 13.25 15.75 26.73
C ASP A 4 13.17 15.87 25.21
N GLY A 5 13.08 17.08 24.71
CA GLY A 5 12.85 17.38 23.30
C GLY A 5 11.60 18.26 23.11
N PRO A 6 11.34 18.74 21.89
CA PRO A 6 10.23 19.68 21.63
C PRO A 6 8.85 19.17 22.03
N SER A 7 8.59 17.88 21.88
CA SER A 7 7.32 17.21 22.23
C SER A 7 7.39 16.41 23.54
N GLY A 8 8.51 16.45 24.25
CA GLY A 8 8.71 15.71 25.50
C GLY A 8 7.95 16.33 26.67
N ILE A 9 7.69 15.52 27.70
CA ILE A 9 6.92 15.93 28.90
C ILE A 9 7.47 17.22 29.50
N LEU A 10 8.79 17.37 29.59
CA LEU A 10 9.40 18.58 30.15
C LEU A 10 9.11 19.85 29.35
N SER A 11 8.91 19.73 28.04
CA SER A 11 8.63 20.88 27.16
C SER A 11 7.16 21.24 27.09
N VAL A 12 6.27 20.24 27.12
CA VAL A 12 4.80 20.43 27.02
C VAL A 12 4.16 20.76 28.38
N SER A 13 4.78 20.36 29.49
CA SER A 13 4.30 20.65 30.86
C SER A 13 4.63 22.09 31.30
N ARG A 14 4.05 23.08 30.61
CA ARG A 14 4.38 24.50 30.85
C ARG A 14 3.95 25.05 32.19
N LEU A 15 2.79 24.57 32.74
CA LEU A 15 2.20 25.07 33.96
C LEU A 15 2.67 24.29 35.20
N VAL A 16 2.90 23.02 35.08
CA VAL A 16 3.29 22.12 36.18
C VAL A 16 4.43 21.23 35.70
N ARG A 17 5.63 21.80 35.64
CA ARG A 17 6.80 21.11 35.08
C ARG A 17 7.38 20.14 36.14
N PRO A 18 7.54 18.85 35.81
CA PRO A 18 8.14 17.89 36.74
C PRO A 18 9.67 18.05 36.78
N ARG A 19 10.26 17.58 37.86
CA ARG A 19 11.69 17.40 38.01
C ARG A 19 12.08 16.03 37.45
N TYR A 20 13.05 16.01 36.56
CA TYR A 20 13.58 14.76 35.98
C TYR A 20 14.80 14.26 36.74
N GLU A 21 14.73 13.04 37.26
CA GLU A 21 15.83 12.31 37.91
C GLU A 21 16.38 11.26 36.94
N ALA A 22 17.35 11.62 36.12
CA ALA A 22 17.90 10.77 35.06
C ALA A 22 18.45 9.44 35.58
N SER A 23 19.17 9.44 36.71
CA SER A 23 19.74 8.23 37.31
C SER A 23 18.70 7.23 37.79
N ARG A 24 17.52 7.69 38.13
CA ARG A 24 16.37 6.88 38.56
C ARG A 24 15.32 6.69 37.48
N ARG A 25 15.53 7.26 36.31
CA ARG A 25 14.60 7.22 35.16
C ARG A 25 13.17 7.62 35.54
N ARG A 26 12.99 8.73 36.31
CA ARG A 26 11.67 9.15 36.77
C ARG A 26 11.46 10.66 36.74
N LEU A 27 10.22 11.03 36.53
CA LEU A 27 9.71 12.39 36.62
C LEU A 27 8.89 12.52 37.92
N ILE A 28 9.08 13.63 38.67
CA ILE A 28 8.41 13.89 39.91
C ILE A 28 7.74 15.25 39.83
N TRP A 29 6.45 15.31 40.08
CA TRP A 29 5.67 16.54 40.20
C TRP A 29 5.53 17.00 41.65
N ASP A 30 5.30 18.27 41.84
CA ASP A 30 5.15 18.87 43.20
C ASP A 30 3.92 18.36 43.96
N ASN A 31 2.91 17.85 43.25
CA ASN A 31 1.73 17.21 43.85
C ASN A 31 1.97 15.77 44.30
N GLY A 32 3.20 15.27 44.20
CA GLY A 32 3.59 13.91 44.56
C GLY A 32 3.41 12.85 43.49
N ALA A 33 2.90 13.21 42.31
CA ALA A 33 2.82 12.27 41.20
C ALA A 33 4.23 11.89 40.70
N VAL A 34 4.41 10.63 40.33
CA VAL A 34 5.68 10.08 39.84
C VAL A 34 5.43 9.30 38.55
N ALA A 35 6.16 9.63 37.48
CA ALA A 35 6.21 8.79 36.29
C ALA A 35 7.57 8.12 36.18
N THR A 36 7.60 6.81 36.02
CA THR A 36 8.80 6.00 35.82
C THR A 36 8.90 5.55 34.38
N LEU A 37 10.11 5.59 33.82
CA LEU A 37 10.37 5.18 32.44
C LEU A 37 10.86 3.75 32.40
N PHE A 38 10.25 2.96 31.54
CA PHE A 38 10.57 1.57 31.27
C PHE A 38 10.98 1.37 29.82
N SER A 39 11.66 0.26 29.54
CA SER A 39 12.03 -0.13 28.18
C SER A 39 11.34 -1.45 27.80
N SER A 40 10.85 -1.56 26.59
CA SER A 40 10.33 -2.82 26.05
C SER A 40 11.42 -3.88 25.80
N GLU A 41 12.68 -3.53 25.99
CA GLU A 41 13.79 -4.48 25.96
C GLU A 41 13.90 -5.30 27.26
N ASP A 42 13.33 -4.81 28.37
CA ASP A 42 13.34 -5.42 29.68
C ASP A 42 11.91 -5.47 30.29
N PRO A 43 11.06 -6.39 29.77
CA PRO A 43 9.69 -6.55 30.28
C PRO A 43 9.62 -6.87 31.75
N ASP A 44 10.61 -7.60 32.30
CA ASP A 44 10.62 -8.00 33.69
C ASP A 44 10.75 -6.83 34.66
N SER A 45 11.28 -5.68 34.24
CA SER A 45 11.32 -4.46 35.06
C SER A 45 9.93 -3.93 35.40
N LEU A 46 8.88 -4.32 34.67
CA LEU A 46 7.48 -4.01 34.97
C LEU A 46 6.86 -4.93 36.03
N ARG A 47 7.57 -5.98 36.47
CA ARG A 47 7.10 -6.83 37.58
C ARG A 47 7.31 -6.15 38.91
N GLY A 48 6.23 -6.01 39.67
CA GLY A 48 6.25 -5.40 41.01
C GLY A 48 5.71 -3.98 41.05
N PRO A 49 6.14 -3.02 40.22
CA PRO A 49 5.53 -1.71 40.14
C PRO A 49 4.02 -1.75 39.90
N GLN A 50 3.31 -0.71 40.35
CA GLN A 50 1.87 -0.55 40.16
C GLN A 50 1.62 0.85 39.59
N PHE A 51 0.62 0.98 38.73
CA PHE A 51 0.37 2.21 37.99
C PHE A 51 -1.12 2.57 37.95
N ASP A 52 -1.40 3.88 38.00
CA ASP A 52 -2.72 4.46 37.71
C ASP A 52 -2.90 4.72 36.22
N ALA A 53 -1.80 5.00 35.50
CA ALA A 53 -1.82 5.30 34.10
C ALA A 53 -0.51 4.88 33.42
N ALA A 54 -0.56 4.67 32.12
CA ALA A 54 0.62 4.41 31.28
C ALA A 54 0.54 5.17 29.95
N TRP A 55 1.70 5.61 29.46
CA TRP A 55 1.88 6.07 28.08
C TRP A 55 2.86 5.13 27.38
N CYS A 56 2.36 4.44 26.37
CA CYS A 56 3.08 3.48 25.54
C CYS A 56 3.44 4.16 24.21
N ASP A 57 4.68 4.60 24.07
CA ASP A 57 5.15 5.29 22.87
C ASP A 57 5.73 4.30 21.86
N GLU A 58 5.38 4.48 20.57
CA GLU A 58 5.86 3.67 19.44
C GLU A 58 5.69 2.15 19.65
N LEU A 59 4.51 1.72 20.13
CA LEU A 59 4.20 0.33 20.49
C LEU A 59 4.60 -0.67 19.39
N ALA A 60 4.32 -0.37 18.12
CA ALA A 60 4.65 -1.25 17.00
C ALA A 60 6.16 -1.39 16.72
N LYS A 61 7.00 -0.59 17.39
CA LYS A 61 8.47 -0.69 17.35
C LYS A 61 9.08 -1.38 18.57
N TRP A 62 8.26 -1.82 19.52
CA TRP A 62 8.75 -2.49 20.71
C TRP A 62 9.46 -3.79 20.38
N LYS A 63 10.55 -4.08 21.08
CA LYS A 63 11.36 -5.29 20.85
C LYS A 63 10.63 -6.55 21.34
N ASN A 64 9.99 -6.48 22.50
CA ASN A 64 9.20 -7.55 23.11
C ASN A 64 7.76 -7.06 23.33
N PRO A 65 6.95 -6.83 22.29
CA PRO A 65 5.69 -6.10 22.42
C PRO A 65 4.66 -6.83 23.27
N GLN A 66 4.44 -8.12 23.06
CA GLN A 66 3.42 -8.87 23.78
C GLN A 66 3.79 -9.03 25.26
N GLU A 67 5.02 -9.42 25.55
CA GLU A 67 5.47 -9.64 26.92
C GLU A 67 5.47 -8.34 27.74
N THR A 68 5.96 -7.24 27.14
CA THR A 68 5.93 -5.91 27.77
C THR A 68 4.48 -5.47 28.04
N TRP A 69 3.58 -5.69 27.08
CA TRP A 69 2.17 -5.37 27.21
C TRP A 69 1.52 -6.14 28.35
N ASP A 70 1.73 -7.46 28.40
CA ASP A 70 1.15 -8.31 29.44
C ASP A 70 1.64 -7.91 30.83
N MET A 71 2.93 -7.64 30.99
CA MET A 71 3.48 -7.18 32.27
C MET A 71 2.91 -5.81 32.67
N LEU A 72 2.72 -4.90 31.73
CA LEU A 72 2.08 -3.60 31.96
C LEU A 72 0.63 -3.77 32.42
N GLN A 73 -0.15 -4.65 31.77
CA GLN A 73 -1.54 -4.91 32.18
C GLN A 73 -1.63 -5.39 33.64
N PHE A 74 -0.74 -6.27 34.08
CA PHE A 74 -0.67 -6.68 35.48
C PHE A 74 -0.27 -5.54 36.42
N GLY A 75 0.48 -4.55 35.98
CA GLY A 75 0.88 -3.38 36.72
C GLY A 75 -0.19 -2.29 36.80
N LEU A 76 -1.09 -2.18 35.83
CA LEU A 76 -2.17 -1.18 35.76
C LEU A 76 -3.33 -1.55 36.71
N ARG A 77 -3.17 -1.28 38.02
CA ARG A 77 -4.09 -1.72 39.05
C ARG A 77 -4.26 -0.72 40.19
N LEU A 78 -3.80 0.53 40.05
CA LEU A 78 -4.02 1.59 41.02
C LEU A 78 -5.16 2.50 40.55
N GLY A 79 -5.78 3.18 41.56
CA GLY A 79 -6.92 4.06 41.32
C GLY A 79 -8.20 3.33 40.92
N ASP A 80 -9.26 4.11 40.69
CA ASP A 80 -10.59 3.56 40.36
C ASP A 80 -10.73 3.16 38.89
N ASN A 81 -9.90 3.72 38.01
CA ASN A 81 -9.97 3.48 36.57
C ASN A 81 -8.58 3.67 35.89
N PRO A 82 -7.70 2.67 36.03
CA PRO A 82 -6.39 2.73 35.38
C PRO A 82 -6.54 2.90 33.88
N ARG A 83 -5.75 3.80 33.26
CA ARG A 83 -5.84 4.13 31.85
C ARG A 83 -4.50 4.03 31.16
N GLN A 84 -4.54 3.78 29.87
CA GLN A 84 -3.35 3.78 29.03
C GLN A 84 -3.59 4.54 27.73
N VAL A 85 -2.55 5.21 27.27
CA VAL A 85 -2.50 5.85 25.95
C VAL A 85 -1.40 5.17 25.14
N VAL A 86 -1.73 4.79 23.94
CA VAL A 86 -0.79 4.17 22.99
C VAL A 86 -0.61 5.11 21.82
N THR A 87 0.64 5.43 21.50
CA THR A 87 1.02 6.14 20.30
C THR A 87 1.89 5.24 19.43
N THR A 88 1.63 5.17 18.13
CA THR A 88 2.44 4.39 17.21
C THR A 88 2.21 4.75 15.75
N THR A 89 3.26 4.66 14.95
CA THR A 89 3.11 4.47 13.50
C THR A 89 2.66 3.03 13.27
N PRO A 90 1.58 2.78 12.51
CA PRO A 90 1.05 1.43 12.35
C PRO A 90 2.03 0.50 11.65
N ARG A 91 2.23 -0.68 12.23
CA ARG A 91 2.90 -1.82 11.63
C ARG A 91 2.09 -3.07 11.90
N ALA A 92 2.15 -4.04 10.99
CA ALA A 92 1.36 -5.26 11.07
C ALA A 92 1.87 -6.24 12.16
N VAL A 93 2.07 -5.74 13.39
CA VAL A 93 2.43 -6.58 14.54
C VAL A 93 1.18 -7.14 15.20
N PRO A 94 1.20 -8.41 15.68
CA PRO A 94 0.02 -9.07 16.24
C PRO A 94 -0.67 -8.28 17.36
N LEU A 95 0.10 -7.69 18.27
CA LEU A 95 -0.43 -6.89 19.38
C LEU A 95 -1.23 -5.67 18.88
N LEU A 96 -0.71 -4.92 17.89
CA LEU A 96 -1.43 -3.77 17.34
C LEU A 96 -2.74 -4.20 16.68
N LYS A 97 -2.72 -5.30 15.92
CA LYS A 97 -3.93 -5.85 15.29
C LYS A 97 -4.99 -6.23 16.33
N ALA A 98 -4.59 -6.86 17.42
CA ALA A 98 -5.49 -7.20 18.54
C ALA A 98 -6.11 -5.94 19.15
N LEU A 99 -5.30 -4.89 19.40
CA LEU A 99 -5.78 -3.63 19.94
C LEU A 99 -6.76 -2.90 18.99
N LEU A 100 -6.51 -2.92 17.70
CA LEU A 100 -7.39 -2.29 16.70
C LEU A 100 -8.76 -2.98 16.59
N THR A 101 -8.86 -4.24 16.97
CA THR A 101 -10.12 -5.01 16.98
C THR A 101 -10.83 -5.02 18.35
N ASP A 102 -10.16 -4.55 19.39
CA ASP A 102 -10.72 -4.51 20.76
C ASP A 102 -11.72 -3.36 20.88
N ARG A 103 -12.96 -3.69 21.25
CA ARG A 103 -14.06 -2.73 21.43
C ARG A 103 -13.89 -1.77 22.61
N THR A 104 -12.99 -2.07 23.53
CA THR A 104 -12.67 -1.20 24.69
C THR A 104 -11.66 -0.11 24.32
N VAL A 105 -11.02 -0.22 23.16
CA VAL A 105 -10.04 0.75 22.66
C VAL A 105 -10.73 1.84 21.85
N SER A 106 -10.51 3.09 22.24
CA SER A 106 -10.89 4.25 21.42
C SER A 106 -9.71 4.67 20.55
N MET A 107 -9.86 4.61 19.24
CA MET A 107 -8.82 4.93 18.28
C MET A 107 -9.02 6.32 17.67
N THR A 108 -7.94 7.08 17.58
CA THR A 108 -7.84 8.28 16.74
C THR A 108 -6.75 8.05 15.69
N HIS A 109 -7.00 8.49 14.49
CA HIS A 109 -6.05 8.41 13.37
C HIS A 109 -5.74 9.83 12.89
N MET A 110 -4.45 10.12 12.67
CA MET A 110 -3.98 11.40 12.13
C MET A 110 -2.97 11.16 11.02
N ARG A 111 -3.12 11.89 9.92
CA ARG A 111 -2.14 11.93 8.84
C ARG A 111 -1.12 13.03 9.09
N THR A 112 0.11 12.85 8.61
CA THR A 112 1.16 13.87 8.70
C THR A 112 0.70 15.21 8.10
N ALA A 113 -0.09 15.19 7.03
CA ALA A 113 -0.64 16.38 6.39
C ALA A 113 -1.53 17.22 7.33
N GLU A 114 -2.24 16.60 8.27
CA GLU A 114 -3.08 17.30 9.26
C GLU A 114 -2.24 18.08 10.29
N ASN A 115 -0.97 17.72 10.44
CA ASN A 115 0.00 18.38 11.31
C ASN A 115 0.96 19.33 10.53
N ALA A 116 0.70 19.62 9.26
CA ALA A 116 1.60 20.35 8.39
C ALA A 116 2.01 21.73 8.97
N GLY A 117 1.11 22.41 9.69
CA GLY A 117 1.37 23.70 10.32
C GLY A 117 2.43 23.69 11.43
N ASN A 118 2.77 22.51 11.97
CA ASN A 118 3.81 22.34 13.00
C ASN A 118 5.11 21.73 12.43
N LEU A 119 5.16 21.48 11.12
CA LEU A 119 6.32 20.90 10.45
C LEU A 119 7.16 22.00 9.79
N ALA A 120 8.42 21.68 9.51
CA ALA A 120 9.32 22.60 8.82
C ALA A 120 8.79 22.95 7.42
N GLU A 121 8.97 24.22 7.00
CA GLU A 121 8.60 24.67 5.67
C GLU A 121 9.26 23.81 4.58
N GLY A 122 8.50 23.41 3.58
CA GLY A 122 8.98 22.53 2.50
C GLY A 122 9.10 21.02 2.85
N PHE A 123 8.97 20.64 4.14
CA PHE A 123 9.01 19.22 4.55
C PHE A 123 7.96 18.41 3.79
N MET A 124 6.70 18.84 3.81
CA MET A 124 5.60 18.12 3.16
C MET A 124 5.83 17.97 1.65
N GLN A 125 6.30 19.02 0.98
CA GLN A 125 6.58 18.96 -0.47
C GLN A 125 7.70 17.94 -0.79
N THR A 126 8.78 17.96 -0.02
CA THR A 126 9.92 17.08 -0.23
C THR A 126 9.56 15.61 0.03
N ILE A 127 8.88 15.35 1.15
CA ILE A 127 8.53 14.00 1.57
C ILE A 127 7.41 13.42 0.70
N ALA A 128 6.38 14.22 0.38
CA ALA A 128 5.31 13.77 -0.52
C ALA A 128 5.85 13.41 -1.90
N ARG A 129 6.73 14.25 -2.50
CA ARG A 129 7.35 13.93 -3.79
C ARG A 129 8.10 12.59 -3.78
N ARG A 130 8.81 12.30 -2.68
CA ARG A 130 9.64 11.12 -2.56
C ARG A 130 8.87 9.84 -2.21
N TYR A 131 7.83 9.94 -1.38
CA TYR A 131 7.19 8.79 -0.78
C TYR A 131 5.70 8.64 -1.11
N ALA A 132 5.08 9.59 -1.84
CA ALA A 132 3.69 9.47 -2.24
C ALA A 132 3.42 8.15 -2.98
N GLY A 133 2.39 7.43 -2.57
CA GLY A 133 2.01 6.14 -3.16
C GLY A 133 2.90 4.95 -2.78
N THR A 134 4.02 5.16 -2.09
CA THR A 134 4.85 4.05 -1.59
C THR A 134 4.25 3.45 -0.32
N ARG A 135 4.57 2.17 -0.03
CA ARG A 135 4.24 1.54 1.26
C ARG A 135 4.71 2.38 2.44
N LEU A 136 5.96 2.85 2.38
CA LEU A 136 6.54 3.66 3.44
C LEU A 136 5.79 4.98 3.62
N GLY A 137 5.39 5.66 2.52
CA GLY A 137 4.59 6.87 2.57
C GLY A 137 3.23 6.62 3.20
N ARG A 138 2.51 5.60 2.80
CA ARG A 138 1.22 5.21 3.39
C ARG A 138 1.33 4.88 4.88
N GLN A 139 2.36 4.15 5.28
CA GLN A 139 2.60 3.80 6.67
C GLN A 139 3.02 5.02 7.51
N GLU A 140 4.03 5.78 7.08
CA GLU A 140 4.67 6.83 7.89
C GLU A 140 3.98 8.20 7.75
N LEU A 141 3.35 8.51 6.59
CA LEU A 141 2.69 9.80 6.36
C LEU A 141 1.18 9.73 6.51
N ASP A 142 0.57 8.65 6.01
CA ASP A 142 -0.88 8.50 6.06
C ASP A 142 -1.34 7.67 7.26
N GLY A 143 -0.42 7.05 8.02
CA GLY A 143 -0.75 6.24 9.20
C GLY A 143 -1.53 4.97 8.87
N GLU A 144 -1.39 4.43 7.67
CA GLU A 144 -2.11 3.23 7.24
C GLU A 144 -1.43 1.96 7.73
N LEU A 145 -2.22 0.99 8.20
CA LEU A 145 -1.75 -0.35 8.48
C LEU A 145 -1.65 -1.14 7.17
N VAL A 146 -0.46 -1.20 6.59
CA VAL A 146 -0.21 -1.95 5.36
C VAL A 146 0.16 -3.38 5.71
N GLU A 147 -0.73 -4.32 5.39
CA GLU A 147 -0.54 -5.75 5.62
C GLU A 147 -0.09 -6.46 4.34
N GLU A 148 0.67 -7.53 4.50
CA GLU A 148 0.93 -8.51 3.45
C GLU A 148 0.01 -9.72 3.68
N ARG A 149 -0.67 -10.14 2.63
CA ARG A 149 -1.53 -11.32 2.70
C ARG A 149 -0.67 -12.58 2.55
N PRO A 150 -0.68 -13.50 3.52
CA PRO A 150 -0.01 -14.78 3.37
C PRO A 150 -0.50 -15.53 2.13
N GLY A 151 0.42 -16.01 1.31
CA GLY A 151 0.10 -16.74 0.09
C GLY A 151 -0.25 -15.86 -1.11
N ALA A 152 -0.16 -14.54 -1.01
CA ALA A 152 -0.26 -13.66 -2.19
C ALA A 152 0.89 -13.93 -3.17
N LEU A 153 0.62 -13.75 -4.48
CA LEU A 153 1.62 -13.96 -5.54
C LEU A 153 2.72 -12.90 -5.54
N TRP A 154 2.43 -11.69 -5.09
CA TRP A 154 3.40 -10.60 -5.05
C TRP A 154 3.59 -10.10 -3.62
N SER A 155 4.84 -9.83 -3.26
CA SER A 155 5.17 -9.10 -2.05
C SER A 155 5.33 -7.61 -2.34
N ARG A 156 5.01 -6.77 -1.36
CA ARG A 156 5.19 -5.32 -1.50
C ARG A 156 6.66 -4.95 -1.73
N ASP A 157 7.57 -5.60 -1.02
CA ASP A 157 8.99 -5.33 -1.15
C ASP A 157 9.49 -5.62 -2.58
N ARG A 158 8.95 -6.66 -3.23
CA ARG A 158 9.29 -6.97 -4.63
C ARG A 158 8.78 -5.90 -5.59
N ILE A 159 7.55 -5.43 -5.42
CA ILE A 159 6.98 -4.35 -6.24
C ILE A 159 7.79 -3.04 -6.07
N GLU A 160 8.18 -2.69 -4.84
CA GLU A 160 9.00 -1.50 -4.58
C GLU A 160 10.35 -1.54 -5.33
N GLN A 161 10.96 -2.73 -5.45
CA GLN A 161 12.21 -2.93 -6.21
C GLN A 161 12.02 -2.80 -7.73
N CYS A 162 10.80 -2.91 -8.23
CA CYS A 162 10.49 -2.78 -9.65
C CYS A 162 10.33 -1.33 -10.13
N PHE A 163 10.35 -0.34 -9.22
CA PHE A 163 10.18 1.06 -9.61
C PHE A 163 11.35 1.59 -10.44
N GLU A 164 11.05 2.22 -11.58
CA GLU A 164 12.00 2.85 -12.49
C GLU A 164 11.39 4.11 -13.10
N GLU A 165 11.84 5.29 -12.66
CA GLU A 165 11.23 6.57 -13.01
C GLU A 165 11.28 6.89 -14.52
N ASN A 166 12.31 6.44 -15.20
CA ASN A 166 12.55 6.76 -16.62
C ASN A 166 12.76 5.47 -17.43
N PRO A 167 11.68 4.87 -17.94
CA PRO A 167 11.81 3.66 -18.76
C PRO A 167 12.58 3.95 -20.05
N PRO A 168 13.34 2.99 -20.57
CA PRO A 168 14.01 3.10 -21.87
C PRO A 168 12.98 3.18 -23.01
N PRO A 169 13.42 3.46 -24.25
CA PRO A 169 12.55 3.37 -25.42
C PRO A 169 11.92 1.98 -25.55
N LEU A 170 10.61 1.93 -25.75
CA LEU A 170 9.85 0.68 -25.78
C LEU A 170 9.66 0.20 -27.23
N ALA A 171 9.88 -1.09 -27.44
CA ALA A 171 9.72 -1.73 -28.73
C ALA A 171 8.24 -1.98 -29.08
N ARG A 172 7.39 -2.23 -28.07
CA ARG A 172 5.96 -2.46 -28.21
C ARG A 172 5.21 -1.99 -26.99
N ILE A 173 4.04 -1.36 -27.18
CA ILE A 173 3.15 -0.90 -26.11
C ILE A 173 1.75 -1.42 -26.35
N VAL A 174 1.06 -1.86 -25.30
CA VAL A 174 -0.34 -2.27 -25.36
C VAL A 174 -1.15 -1.62 -24.24
N VAL A 175 -2.44 -1.40 -24.51
CA VAL A 175 -3.44 -1.04 -23.51
C VAL A 175 -4.28 -2.28 -23.24
N ALA A 176 -4.27 -2.82 -22.05
CA ALA A 176 -5.09 -3.98 -21.70
C ALA A 176 -6.34 -3.55 -20.94
N VAL A 177 -7.46 -4.19 -21.26
CA VAL A 177 -8.77 -3.90 -20.66
C VAL A 177 -9.38 -5.20 -20.14
N ASP A 178 -9.73 -5.21 -18.86
CA ASP A 178 -10.55 -6.24 -18.22
C ASP A 178 -11.91 -5.65 -17.84
N PRO A 179 -12.93 -5.76 -18.71
CA PRO A 179 -14.24 -5.17 -18.47
C PRO A 179 -15.02 -5.94 -17.40
N PRO A 180 -15.89 -5.28 -16.60
CA PRO A 180 -16.71 -5.96 -15.61
C PRO A 180 -17.66 -6.96 -16.27
N ALA A 181 -17.82 -8.12 -15.63
CA ALA A 181 -18.67 -9.21 -16.14
C ALA A 181 -20.18 -8.88 -16.15
N SER A 182 -20.62 -7.85 -15.42
CA SER A 182 -22.02 -7.41 -15.37
C SER A 182 -22.16 -5.89 -15.20
N SER A 183 -23.25 -5.32 -15.75
CA SER A 183 -23.60 -3.90 -15.64
C SER A 183 -24.42 -3.55 -14.40
N GLY A 184 -24.40 -4.36 -13.34
CA GLY A 184 -25.21 -4.17 -12.13
C GLY A 184 -24.71 -3.03 -11.21
N LYS A 185 -25.59 -2.57 -10.27
CA LYS A 185 -25.28 -1.48 -9.30
C LYS A 185 -24.10 -1.76 -8.34
N ALA A 186 -23.60 -2.99 -8.29
CA ALA A 186 -22.45 -3.42 -7.53
C ALA A 186 -21.33 -3.90 -8.47
N SER A 187 -21.27 -3.36 -9.71
CA SER A 187 -20.30 -3.84 -10.71
C SER A 187 -18.88 -3.59 -10.23
N ASP A 188 -18.04 -4.57 -10.48
CA ASP A 188 -16.61 -4.52 -10.33
C ASP A 188 -16.03 -3.36 -11.15
N ALA A 189 -14.79 -2.99 -10.91
CA ALA A 189 -14.11 -1.99 -11.70
C ALA A 189 -13.90 -2.52 -13.14
N CYS A 190 -13.66 -1.61 -14.09
CA CYS A 190 -13.05 -1.96 -15.36
C CYS A 190 -11.53 -1.77 -15.20
N GLY A 191 -10.78 -2.86 -15.24
CA GLY A 191 -9.31 -2.81 -15.25
C GLY A 191 -8.80 -2.22 -16.56
N ILE A 192 -7.93 -1.20 -16.50
CA ILE A 192 -7.27 -0.61 -17.67
C ILE A 192 -5.81 -0.35 -17.31
N VAL A 193 -4.90 -1.11 -17.90
CA VAL A 193 -3.46 -1.00 -17.67
C VAL A 193 -2.73 -0.78 -18.98
N VAL A 194 -1.79 0.17 -18.99
CA VAL A 194 -0.87 0.37 -20.12
C VAL A 194 0.48 -0.23 -19.76
N ALA A 195 1.00 -1.08 -20.63
CA ALA A 195 2.33 -1.67 -20.47
C ALA A 195 3.08 -1.73 -21.79
N GLY A 196 4.40 -1.74 -21.71
CA GLY A 196 5.28 -1.90 -22.87
C GLY A 196 6.39 -2.91 -22.61
N ILE A 197 7.11 -3.26 -23.65
CA ILE A 197 8.31 -4.10 -23.60
C ILE A 197 9.45 -3.37 -24.30
N ASP A 198 10.64 -3.38 -23.70
CA ASP A 198 11.85 -2.81 -24.33
C ASP A 198 12.56 -3.80 -25.27
N ALA A 199 13.68 -3.39 -25.83
CA ALA A 199 14.48 -4.22 -26.74
C ALA A 199 15.17 -5.38 -26.03
N GLU A 200 15.41 -5.29 -24.74
CA GLU A 200 16.03 -6.28 -23.87
C GLU A 200 15.01 -7.33 -23.37
N GLY A 201 13.72 -7.13 -23.64
CA GLY A 201 12.64 -8.03 -23.23
C GLY A 201 12.18 -7.82 -21.80
N VAL A 202 12.43 -6.64 -21.23
CA VAL A 202 11.89 -6.22 -19.92
C VAL A 202 10.54 -5.54 -20.14
N GLY A 203 9.54 -5.93 -19.35
CA GLY A 203 8.22 -5.32 -19.35
C GLY A 203 8.16 -4.08 -18.48
N HIS A 204 7.47 -3.03 -18.95
CA HIS A 204 7.30 -1.77 -18.22
C HIS A 204 5.81 -1.46 -18.07
N VAL A 205 5.34 -1.34 -16.82
CA VAL A 205 3.99 -0.86 -16.51
C VAL A 205 4.02 0.66 -16.54
N LEU A 206 3.23 1.27 -17.44
CA LEU A 206 3.27 2.71 -17.72
C LEU A 206 2.14 3.48 -17.04
N ALA A 207 0.95 2.87 -16.92
CA ALA A 207 -0.20 3.50 -16.28
C ALA A 207 -1.20 2.44 -15.77
N ASP A 208 -1.89 2.77 -14.65
CA ASP A 208 -3.14 2.16 -14.19
C ASP A 208 -4.23 3.23 -14.24
N GLU A 209 -5.13 3.08 -15.20
CA GLU A 209 -6.24 4.01 -15.45
C GLU A 209 -7.60 3.32 -15.31
N SER A 210 -7.64 2.31 -14.46
CA SER A 210 -8.83 1.53 -14.15
C SER A 210 -9.94 2.40 -13.58
N MET A 211 -11.17 2.11 -13.95
CA MET A 211 -12.35 2.92 -13.63
C MET A 211 -13.36 2.13 -12.80
N THR A 212 -13.86 2.72 -11.73
CA THR A 212 -14.97 2.18 -10.93
C THR A 212 -16.30 2.72 -11.42
N MET A 213 -17.35 1.89 -11.41
CA MET A 213 -18.71 2.24 -11.81
C MET A 213 -18.84 2.89 -13.20
N ALA A 214 -17.91 2.60 -14.12
CA ALA A 214 -17.91 3.17 -15.46
C ALA A 214 -18.90 2.44 -16.39
N LYS A 215 -19.62 3.21 -17.20
CA LYS A 215 -20.45 2.65 -18.28
C LYS A 215 -19.57 2.14 -19.42
N PRO A 216 -20.03 1.14 -20.20
CA PRO A 216 -19.25 0.54 -21.28
C PRO A 216 -18.59 1.53 -22.23
N HIS A 217 -19.29 2.53 -22.70
CA HIS A 217 -18.73 3.56 -23.58
C HIS A 217 -17.65 4.45 -22.93
N GLN A 218 -17.71 4.61 -21.60
CA GLN A 218 -16.74 5.47 -20.86
C GLN A 218 -15.37 4.80 -20.80
N TRP A 219 -15.32 3.53 -20.36
CA TRP A 219 -14.05 2.83 -20.29
C TRP A 219 -13.48 2.51 -21.70
N ALA A 220 -14.37 2.24 -22.70
CA ALA A 220 -13.90 2.05 -24.09
C ALA A 220 -13.22 3.31 -24.62
N ARG A 221 -13.83 4.49 -24.43
CA ARG A 221 -13.22 5.78 -24.81
C ARG A 221 -11.94 6.07 -24.03
N ARG A 222 -11.88 5.70 -22.74
CA ARG A 222 -10.63 5.85 -21.97
C ARG A 222 -9.52 4.98 -22.53
N ALA A 223 -9.80 3.72 -22.84
CA ALA A 223 -8.83 2.82 -23.46
C ALA A 223 -8.32 3.33 -24.81
N ILE A 224 -9.22 3.85 -25.67
CA ILE A 224 -8.86 4.47 -26.94
C ILE A 224 -8.00 5.74 -26.72
N ALA A 225 -8.35 6.59 -25.78
CA ALA A 225 -7.55 7.77 -25.45
C ALA A 225 -6.13 7.39 -24.99
N LEU A 226 -6.00 6.36 -24.17
CA LEU A 226 -4.70 5.84 -23.72
C LEU A 226 -3.90 5.22 -24.87
N TYR A 227 -4.58 4.51 -25.79
CA TYR A 227 -3.95 3.99 -27.01
C TYR A 227 -3.27 5.10 -27.81
N HIS A 228 -3.95 6.23 -28.02
CA HIS A 228 -3.37 7.37 -28.73
C HIS A 228 -2.30 8.11 -27.91
N THR A 229 -2.55 8.33 -26.60
CA THR A 229 -1.62 9.05 -25.73
C THR A 229 -0.27 8.35 -25.58
N HIS A 230 -0.28 7.02 -25.49
CA HIS A 230 0.95 6.22 -25.35
C HIS A 230 1.46 5.70 -26.68
N GLU A 231 0.86 6.09 -27.81
CA GLU A 231 1.19 5.56 -29.14
C GLU A 231 1.24 4.02 -29.15
N ALA A 232 0.27 3.39 -28.48
CA ALA A 232 0.23 1.94 -28.31
C ALA A 232 0.03 1.22 -29.65
N ASP A 233 0.49 -0.02 -29.75
CA ASP A 233 0.37 -0.84 -30.97
C ASP A 233 -0.99 -1.54 -31.07
N ALA A 234 -1.63 -1.81 -29.92
CA ALA A 234 -2.94 -2.46 -29.87
C ALA A 234 -3.62 -2.28 -28.51
N ILE A 235 -4.95 -2.49 -28.49
CA ILE A 235 -5.72 -2.72 -27.28
C ILE A 235 -5.92 -4.23 -27.10
N VAL A 236 -5.59 -4.77 -25.95
CA VAL A 236 -5.81 -6.17 -25.57
C VAL A 236 -7.07 -6.24 -24.72
N ALA A 237 -8.06 -7.01 -25.13
CA ALA A 237 -9.31 -7.13 -24.38
C ALA A 237 -9.85 -8.57 -24.37
N GLU A 238 -10.52 -8.95 -23.27
CA GLU A 238 -11.18 -10.24 -23.19
C GLU A 238 -12.37 -10.33 -24.18
N VAL A 239 -12.54 -11.49 -24.80
CA VAL A 239 -13.48 -11.72 -25.93
C VAL A 239 -14.93 -11.43 -25.59
N ASN A 240 -15.36 -11.61 -24.33
CA ASN A 240 -16.78 -11.71 -23.99
C ASN A 240 -17.59 -10.40 -24.06
N GLN A 241 -16.97 -9.22 -23.83
CA GLN A 241 -17.65 -7.93 -23.97
C GLN A 241 -16.69 -6.77 -24.32
N GLY A 242 -15.41 -6.84 -23.91
CA GLY A 242 -14.48 -5.72 -24.02
C GLY A 242 -14.08 -5.39 -25.45
N GLY A 243 -13.68 -6.41 -26.21
CA GLY A 243 -13.18 -6.21 -27.57
C GLY A 243 -14.22 -5.69 -28.58
N GLU A 244 -15.49 -6.04 -28.40
CA GLU A 244 -16.57 -5.56 -29.28
C GLU A 244 -16.93 -4.10 -29.00
N MET A 245 -16.92 -3.70 -27.74
CA MET A 245 -17.21 -2.32 -27.34
C MET A 245 -16.15 -1.34 -27.82
N VAL A 246 -14.87 -1.68 -27.68
CA VAL A 246 -13.77 -0.84 -28.20
C VAL A 246 -13.85 -0.73 -29.73
N ALA A 247 -14.03 -1.84 -30.44
CA ALA A 247 -14.15 -1.85 -31.89
C ALA A 247 -15.40 -1.11 -32.42
N ALA A 248 -16.45 -1.03 -31.61
CA ALA A 248 -17.66 -0.26 -31.95
C ALA A 248 -17.47 1.25 -31.77
N GLU A 249 -16.67 1.68 -30.79
CA GLU A 249 -16.37 3.11 -30.55
C GLU A 249 -15.35 3.65 -31.56
N ASP A 250 -14.31 2.88 -31.91
CA ASP A 250 -13.34 3.25 -32.96
C ASP A 250 -12.83 2.01 -33.71
N PRO A 251 -13.36 1.74 -34.93
CA PRO A 251 -12.96 0.62 -35.74
C PRO A 251 -11.50 0.71 -36.29
N SER A 252 -10.85 1.86 -36.21
CA SER A 252 -9.47 2.04 -36.69
C SER A 252 -8.41 1.54 -35.70
N VAL A 253 -8.79 1.36 -34.43
CA VAL A 253 -7.88 0.90 -33.36
C VAL A 253 -7.73 -0.63 -33.42
N PRO A 254 -6.50 -1.16 -33.50
CA PRO A 254 -6.26 -2.59 -33.47
C PRO A 254 -6.65 -3.20 -32.12
N VAL A 255 -7.62 -4.13 -32.12
CA VAL A 255 -8.06 -4.83 -30.91
C VAL A 255 -7.65 -6.29 -30.97
N LEU A 256 -6.80 -6.71 -30.05
CA LEU A 256 -6.39 -8.09 -29.85
C LEU A 256 -7.33 -8.77 -28.86
N LYS A 257 -8.26 -9.56 -29.37
CA LYS A 257 -9.20 -10.30 -28.54
C LYS A 257 -8.50 -11.52 -27.94
N ARG A 258 -8.55 -11.66 -26.63
CA ARG A 258 -7.98 -12.79 -25.88
C ARG A 258 -9.07 -13.52 -25.12
N ARG A 259 -8.97 -14.83 -25.01
CA ARG A 259 -9.93 -15.68 -24.30
C ARG A 259 -9.29 -16.27 -23.06
N ALA A 260 -9.92 -16.12 -21.90
CA ALA A 260 -9.51 -16.81 -20.71
C ALA A 260 -9.72 -18.32 -20.85
N SER A 261 -8.63 -19.07 -20.95
CA SER A 261 -8.64 -20.55 -21.00
C SER A 261 -8.36 -21.20 -19.64
N ARG A 262 -7.93 -20.41 -18.65
CA ARG A 262 -7.56 -20.83 -17.29
C ARG A 262 -8.09 -19.84 -16.27
N GLY A 263 -8.21 -20.27 -15.01
CA GLY A 263 -8.59 -19.40 -13.89
C GLY A 263 -7.61 -18.24 -13.69
N LYS A 264 -8.06 -17.18 -13.05
CA LYS A 264 -7.28 -15.95 -12.81
C LYS A 264 -5.93 -16.21 -12.15
N TRP A 265 -5.90 -17.07 -11.13
CA TRP A 265 -4.67 -17.47 -10.44
C TRP A 265 -3.63 -18.07 -11.40
N LEU A 266 -4.02 -19.09 -12.18
CA LEU A 266 -3.13 -19.77 -13.12
C LEU A 266 -2.63 -18.89 -14.27
N ARG A 267 -3.33 -17.81 -14.56
CA ARG A 267 -2.88 -16.79 -15.53
C ARG A 267 -1.90 -15.81 -14.90
N ALA A 268 -2.07 -15.51 -13.63
CA ALA A 268 -1.26 -14.57 -12.86
C ALA A 268 0.10 -15.15 -12.45
N GLU A 269 0.19 -16.45 -12.15
CA GLU A 269 1.45 -17.12 -11.73
C GLU A 269 2.63 -16.88 -12.68
N PRO A 270 2.51 -17.06 -14.02
CA PRO A 270 3.62 -16.78 -14.93
C PRO A 270 4.05 -15.31 -14.94
N VAL A 271 3.10 -14.38 -14.75
CA VAL A 271 3.40 -12.94 -14.65
C VAL A 271 4.13 -12.64 -13.33
N ALA A 272 3.69 -13.23 -12.22
CA ALA A 272 4.41 -13.11 -10.95
C ALA A 272 5.85 -13.62 -11.03
N ALA A 273 6.08 -14.72 -11.75
CA ALA A 273 7.42 -15.22 -11.99
C ALA A 273 8.31 -14.24 -12.76
N LEU A 274 7.76 -13.43 -13.69
CA LEU A 274 8.52 -12.37 -14.37
C LEU A 274 8.96 -11.28 -13.39
N TYR A 275 8.12 -10.93 -12.42
CA TYR A 275 8.50 -10.00 -11.34
C TYR A 275 9.63 -10.57 -10.49
N GLU A 276 9.53 -11.82 -10.07
CA GLU A 276 10.59 -12.49 -9.31
C GLU A 276 11.93 -12.54 -10.05
N GLN A 277 11.89 -12.70 -11.35
CA GLN A 277 13.07 -12.65 -12.21
C GLN A 277 13.63 -11.23 -12.43
N GLY A 278 12.97 -10.18 -11.94
CA GLY A 278 13.36 -8.80 -12.19
C GLY A 278 13.12 -8.31 -13.61
N ARG A 279 12.25 -8.99 -14.35
CA ARG A 279 11.94 -8.71 -15.76
C ARG A 279 10.75 -7.79 -15.97
N VAL A 280 10.20 -7.22 -14.90
CA VAL A 280 9.14 -6.21 -14.96
C VAL A 280 9.55 -4.98 -14.15
N ARG A 281 9.26 -3.79 -14.67
CA ARG A 281 9.47 -2.49 -14.04
C ARG A 281 8.15 -1.71 -14.00
N HIS A 282 8.03 -0.80 -13.06
CA HIS A 282 6.95 0.17 -12.96
C HIS A 282 7.48 1.57 -13.22
N ALA A 283 7.02 2.22 -14.27
CA ALA A 283 7.40 3.59 -14.65
C ALA A 283 6.78 4.66 -13.71
N GLY A 284 5.88 4.24 -12.82
CA GLY A 284 5.22 5.07 -11.83
C GLY A 284 4.81 4.26 -10.61
N ARG A 285 4.19 4.94 -9.65
CA ARG A 285 3.54 4.30 -8.51
C ARG A 285 2.07 4.14 -8.80
N PHE A 286 1.57 2.90 -8.71
CA PHE A 286 0.18 2.53 -8.99
C PHE A 286 -0.47 1.90 -7.75
N PRO A 287 -0.74 2.68 -6.67
CA PRO A 287 -1.09 2.13 -5.35
C PRO A 287 -2.26 1.15 -5.38
N ALA A 288 -3.31 1.47 -6.15
CA ALA A 288 -4.50 0.64 -6.22
C ALA A 288 -4.25 -0.72 -6.95
N LEU A 289 -3.45 -0.71 -8.02
CA LEU A 289 -3.01 -1.93 -8.71
C LEU A 289 -2.07 -2.75 -7.81
N GLU A 290 -1.09 -2.08 -7.20
CA GLU A 290 -0.10 -2.72 -6.33
C GLU A 290 -0.75 -3.35 -5.09
N ASP A 291 -1.83 -2.75 -4.57
CA ASP A 291 -2.61 -3.31 -3.47
C ASP A 291 -3.36 -4.57 -3.90
N GLU A 292 -4.01 -4.58 -5.08
CA GLU A 292 -4.63 -5.80 -5.63
C GLU A 292 -3.59 -6.91 -5.83
N MET A 293 -2.40 -6.59 -6.35
CA MET A 293 -1.31 -7.56 -6.52
C MET A 293 -0.91 -8.19 -5.18
N CYS A 294 -0.70 -7.37 -4.15
CA CYS A 294 -0.28 -7.85 -2.82
C CYS A 294 -1.40 -8.54 -2.02
N ASP A 295 -2.66 -8.38 -2.42
CA ASP A 295 -3.82 -9.02 -1.80
C ASP A 295 -4.30 -10.26 -2.59
N PHE A 296 -3.75 -10.53 -3.78
CA PHE A 296 -4.21 -11.64 -4.62
C PHE A 296 -3.59 -12.97 -4.20
N ALA A 297 -4.42 -13.84 -3.61
CA ALA A 297 -4.10 -15.20 -3.17
C ALA A 297 -4.92 -16.24 -3.95
N PRO A 298 -4.73 -17.56 -3.77
CA PRO A 298 -5.47 -18.59 -4.49
C PRO A 298 -6.99 -18.46 -4.42
N GLU A 299 -7.53 -17.90 -3.33
CA GLU A 299 -8.96 -17.66 -3.09
C GLU A 299 -9.46 -16.35 -3.70
N GLY A 300 -8.61 -15.58 -4.37
CA GLY A 300 -8.91 -14.23 -4.90
C GLY A 300 -8.50 -13.11 -3.94
N LEU A 301 -9.08 -11.93 -4.06
CA LEU A 301 -8.85 -10.81 -3.13
C LEU A 301 -9.53 -11.05 -1.78
N SER A 302 -8.95 -10.53 -0.70
CA SER A 302 -9.51 -10.60 0.66
C SER A 302 -10.90 -9.97 0.76
N SER A 303 -11.17 -8.96 -0.06
CA SER A 303 -12.46 -8.29 -0.17
C SER A 303 -13.56 -9.13 -0.85
N GLY A 304 -13.21 -10.25 -1.48
CA GLY A 304 -14.11 -11.05 -2.32
C GLY A 304 -14.47 -10.39 -3.66
N ARG A 305 -13.91 -9.22 -3.97
CA ARG A 305 -14.09 -8.54 -5.27
C ARG A 305 -13.22 -9.19 -6.35
N SER A 306 -13.55 -8.89 -7.62
CA SER A 306 -12.71 -9.24 -8.76
C SER A 306 -11.43 -8.41 -8.76
N PRO A 307 -10.25 -8.98 -9.07
CA PRO A 307 -8.98 -8.27 -9.19
C PRO A 307 -8.84 -7.65 -10.60
N ASP A 308 -9.73 -6.73 -10.94
CA ASP A 308 -9.88 -6.25 -12.33
C ASP A 308 -8.63 -5.50 -12.83
N ARG A 309 -7.95 -4.72 -11.95
CA ARG A 309 -6.68 -4.05 -12.27
C ARG A 309 -5.58 -5.06 -12.54
N LEU A 310 -5.46 -6.04 -11.66
CA LEU A 310 -4.48 -7.12 -11.79
C LEU A 310 -4.75 -7.98 -13.03
N ASP A 311 -6.02 -8.30 -13.34
CA ASP A 311 -6.35 -9.05 -14.56
C ASP A 311 -5.97 -8.27 -15.81
N ALA A 312 -6.18 -6.94 -15.87
CA ALA A 312 -5.70 -6.10 -16.97
C ALA A 312 -4.16 -6.12 -17.08
N LEU A 313 -3.44 -6.02 -15.96
CA LEU A 313 -1.98 -6.16 -15.93
C LEU A 313 -1.54 -7.53 -16.49
N VAL A 314 -2.19 -8.61 -16.07
CA VAL A 314 -1.90 -9.98 -16.50
C VAL A 314 -2.14 -10.13 -18.01
N TRP A 315 -3.20 -9.52 -18.55
CA TRP A 315 -3.43 -9.50 -20.00
C TRP A 315 -2.34 -8.73 -20.75
N ALA A 316 -1.92 -7.55 -20.25
CA ALA A 316 -0.88 -6.74 -20.88
C ALA A 316 0.46 -7.46 -20.92
N LEU A 317 0.95 -7.91 -19.78
CA LEU A 317 2.26 -8.59 -19.69
C LEU A 317 2.22 -9.99 -20.30
N GLY A 318 1.09 -10.68 -20.22
CA GLY A 318 0.87 -11.94 -20.93
C GLY A 318 1.02 -11.80 -22.44
N GLU A 319 0.42 -10.76 -23.03
CA GLU A 319 0.53 -10.45 -24.45
C GLU A 319 1.95 -10.07 -24.85
N LEU A 320 2.61 -9.21 -24.06
CA LEU A 320 3.94 -8.69 -24.37
C LEU A 320 5.07 -9.70 -24.16
N MET A 321 4.97 -10.55 -23.14
CA MET A 321 6.11 -11.31 -22.65
C MET A 321 5.93 -12.85 -22.69
N LEU A 322 4.68 -13.34 -22.74
CA LEU A 322 4.37 -14.77 -22.66
C LEU A 322 3.71 -15.32 -23.94
N GLY A 323 3.33 -14.45 -24.88
CA GLY A 323 2.77 -14.83 -26.17
C GLY A 323 3.80 -15.50 -27.08
N ALA A 324 3.35 -16.45 -27.92
CA ALA A 324 4.23 -17.23 -28.80
C ALA A 324 4.86 -16.45 -29.98
N ASP A 325 4.43 -15.21 -30.25
CA ASP A 325 4.87 -14.39 -31.40
C ASP A 325 5.63 -13.13 -30.98
N HIS A 326 6.81 -13.30 -30.39
CA HIS A 326 7.75 -12.18 -30.17
C HIS A 326 8.57 -11.90 -31.43
N LYS A 327 8.01 -11.15 -32.39
CA LYS A 327 8.80 -10.52 -33.44
C LYS A 327 8.98 -9.03 -33.07
N PRO A 328 10.20 -8.58 -32.76
CA PRO A 328 10.45 -7.17 -32.49
C PRO A 328 10.16 -6.36 -33.76
N ARG A 329 9.31 -5.34 -33.66
CA ARG A 329 9.13 -4.35 -34.74
C ARG A 329 10.03 -3.16 -34.44
N ILE A 330 10.88 -2.80 -35.38
CA ILE A 330 11.72 -1.60 -35.29
C ILE A 330 10.79 -0.39 -35.51
N ARG A 331 10.58 0.45 -34.49
CA ARG A 331 9.98 1.77 -34.64
C ARG A 331 11.01 2.67 -35.36
N ARG A 332 10.68 3.19 -36.53
CA ARG A 332 11.46 4.26 -37.18
C ARG A 332 10.99 5.58 -36.52
N PHE A 333 11.87 6.23 -35.79
CA PHE A 333 11.68 7.61 -35.38
C PHE A 333 11.73 8.48 -36.62
N GLY A 334 10.65 9.21 -36.91
CA GLY A 334 10.56 10.24 -37.92
C GLY A 334 11.00 11.60 -37.38
#